data_068a7aa92f533c1784d88b8793a83fb8
#
_entry.id   068a7aa92f533c1784d88b8793a83fb8
#
_cell.length_a   1.000
_cell.length_b   1.000
_cell.length_c   1.000
_cell.angle_alpha   90.00
_cell.angle_beta   90.00
_cell.angle_gamma   90.00
#
_symmetry.space_group_name_H-M   'P 1'
#
loop_
_entity.id
_entity.type
_entity.pdbx_description
1 polymer ?
#
loop_
_entity_poly.entity_id
_entity_poly.type
_entity_poly.pdbx_seq_one_letter_code
_entity_poly.pdbx_strand_id
1 'polypeptide(L)'
;KQFADRDLTENALAELKHILTRWEESSCSLILRFLYDWDGNAQSTEPNDISQIEKHMRQCAQILNEHKDNIYLVQGIFIGNYGEMHHSRFSSEEEQIQLFTVLRGSLDDEIYMAVRTPAQLRAVLAADHLDEGQAAVIKTGLFNDGIMASESDLGTYTDRSRELSYQDEVCLTVPNGGEVVSDTVYNDVE
;
A
#
# COMPACT_ATOMS: atom_id res chain seq x y z
N LYS A 1 6.95 12.87 9.17
CA LYS A 1 7.83 14.06 9.39
C LYS A 1 9.01 13.75 10.31
N GLN A 2 8.81 13.04 11.43
CA GLN A 2 9.86 12.85 12.45
C GLN A 2 11.05 12.02 11.97
N PHE A 3 10.87 11.13 11.01
CA PHE A 3 11.88 10.19 10.50
C PHE A 3 12.24 10.40 9.03
N ALA A 4 11.82 11.51 8.41
CA ALA A 4 12.07 11.74 6.99
C ALA A 4 13.56 11.81 6.60
N ASP A 5 14.43 12.13 7.56
CA ASP A 5 15.88 12.34 7.38
C ASP A 5 16.76 11.31 8.12
N ARG A 6 16.17 10.30 8.75
CA ARG A 6 16.89 9.33 9.59
C ARG A 6 16.17 8.02 9.68
N ASP A 7 16.87 6.96 10.06
CA ASP A 7 16.31 5.65 10.33
C ASP A 7 15.28 5.69 11.49
N LEU A 8 14.35 4.74 11.50
CA LEU A 8 13.45 4.55 12.63
C LEU A 8 14.27 4.20 13.87
N THR A 9 13.98 4.88 14.98
CA THR A 9 14.68 4.63 16.24
C THR A 9 14.22 3.31 16.87
N GLU A 10 15.06 2.76 17.75
CA GLU A 10 14.70 1.58 18.54
C GLU A 10 13.38 1.77 19.29
N ASN A 11 13.14 2.97 19.83
CA ASN A 11 11.88 3.27 20.50
C ASN A 11 10.67 3.22 19.54
N ALA A 12 10.83 3.77 18.32
CA ALA A 12 9.74 3.72 17.33
C ALA A 12 9.42 2.28 16.90
N LEU A 13 10.45 1.45 16.72
CA LEU A 13 10.29 0.03 16.40
C LEU A 13 9.70 -0.75 17.58
N ALA A 14 10.11 -0.43 18.80
CA ALA A 14 9.54 -1.03 20.02
C ALA A 14 8.04 -0.68 20.17
N GLU A 15 7.65 0.56 19.86
CA GLU A 15 6.23 0.95 19.86
C GLU A 15 5.43 0.19 18.79
N LEU A 16 5.96 0.05 17.57
CA LEU A 16 5.32 -0.76 16.54
C LEU A 16 5.12 -2.20 17.03
N LYS A 17 6.17 -2.82 17.57
CA LYS A 17 6.10 -4.16 18.13
C LYS A 17 5.09 -4.25 19.26
N HIS A 18 5.07 -3.27 20.18
CA HIS A 18 4.10 -3.23 21.28
C HIS A 18 2.65 -3.18 20.76
N ILE A 19 2.38 -2.34 19.76
CA ILE A 19 1.05 -2.25 19.13
C ILE A 19 0.65 -3.62 18.56
N LEU A 20 1.51 -4.26 17.78
CA LEU A 20 1.22 -5.55 17.16
C LEU A 20 0.99 -6.65 18.20
N THR A 21 1.85 -6.72 19.22
CA THR A 21 1.67 -7.68 20.34
C THR A 21 0.32 -7.50 21.04
N ARG A 22 -0.15 -6.27 21.21
CA ARG A 22 -1.48 -6.02 21.81
C ARG A 22 -2.62 -6.50 20.90
N TRP A 23 -2.47 -6.44 19.58
CA TRP A 23 -3.46 -6.93 18.64
C TRP A 23 -3.46 -8.46 18.50
N GLU A 24 -2.37 -9.15 18.81
CA GLU A 24 -2.33 -10.62 18.89
C GLU A 24 -3.30 -11.19 19.92
N GLU A 25 -3.60 -10.44 20.99
CA GLU A 25 -4.59 -10.82 21.99
C GLU A 25 -6.03 -10.74 21.45
N SER A 26 -6.23 -10.09 20.29
CA SER A 26 -7.52 -10.00 19.60
C SER A 26 -7.62 -11.11 18.54
N SER A 27 -8.84 -11.50 18.19
CA SER A 27 -9.08 -12.43 17.09
C SER A 27 -9.16 -11.73 15.72
N CYS A 28 -8.59 -10.53 15.59
CA CYS A 28 -8.67 -9.70 14.40
C CYS A 28 -7.41 -9.83 13.57
N SER A 29 -7.56 -9.99 12.26
CA SER A 29 -6.46 -9.80 11.31
C SER A 29 -6.31 -8.32 10.96
N LEU A 30 -5.07 -7.86 10.84
CA LEU A 30 -4.74 -6.46 10.62
C LEU A 30 -4.53 -6.16 9.14
N ILE A 31 -5.07 -5.04 8.70
CA ILE A 31 -4.68 -4.36 7.46
C ILE A 31 -3.85 -3.15 7.89
N LEU A 32 -2.60 -3.09 7.45
CA LEU A 32 -1.66 -2.06 7.88
C LEU A 32 -1.33 -1.12 6.74
N ARG A 33 -1.26 0.17 7.04
CA ARG A 33 -0.78 1.20 6.11
C ARG A 33 0.25 2.07 6.81
N PHE A 34 1.40 2.24 6.20
CA PHE A 34 2.46 3.12 6.67
C PHE A 34 2.50 4.37 5.80
N LEU A 35 2.70 5.54 6.41
CA LEU A 35 2.68 6.80 5.69
C LEU A 35 3.54 7.88 6.37
N TYR A 36 3.95 8.86 5.59
CA TYR A 36 4.64 10.07 6.07
C TYR A 36 3.71 11.27 6.17
N ASP A 37 2.53 11.17 5.55
CA ASP A 37 1.61 12.30 5.39
C ASP A 37 0.18 12.00 5.83
N TRP A 38 -0.40 12.93 6.61
CA TRP A 38 -1.79 12.92 7.03
C TRP A 38 -2.62 14.08 6.49
N ASP A 39 -1.97 15.05 5.84
CA ASP A 39 -2.56 16.36 5.54
C ASP A 39 -2.65 16.63 4.02
N GLY A 40 -2.37 15.63 3.17
CA GLY A 40 -2.36 15.79 1.71
C GLY A 40 -1.12 16.53 1.17
N ASN A 41 0.01 16.44 1.86
CA ASN A 41 1.26 17.13 1.52
C ASN A 41 2.48 16.18 1.44
N ALA A 42 2.30 14.98 0.90
CA ALA A 42 3.32 13.93 0.86
C ALA A 42 4.66 14.43 0.30
N GLN A 43 4.65 15.18 -0.81
CA GLN A 43 5.86 15.73 -1.42
C GLN A 43 6.75 16.54 -0.47
N SER A 44 6.18 17.11 0.59
CA SER A 44 6.93 17.91 1.59
C SER A 44 7.27 17.13 2.86
N THR A 45 6.64 15.99 3.08
CA THR A 45 6.77 15.19 4.33
C THR A 45 7.52 13.89 4.13
N GLU A 46 7.58 13.38 2.92
CA GLU A 46 8.37 12.20 2.55
C GLU A 46 9.87 12.47 2.68
N PRO A 47 10.69 11.42 2.89
CA PRO A 47 12.14 11.49 2.75
C PRO A 47 12.55 12.13 1.41
N ASN A 48 13.70 12.81 1.42
CA ASN A 48 14.27 13.36 0.18
C ASN A 48 14.95 12.29 -0.68
N ASP A 49 15.30 11.16 -0.09
CA ASP A 49 16.01 10.05 -0.71
C ASP A 49 15.17 8.78 -0.61
N ILE A 50 14.91 8.13 -1.74
CA ILE A 50 14.17 6.89 -1.84
C ILE A 50 14.80 5.78 -0.99
N SER A 51 16.12 5.76 -0.85
CA SER A 51 16.85 4.79 -0.03
C SER A 51 16.48 4.86 1.45
N GLN A 52 16.05 6.04 1.94
CA GLN A 52 15.57 6.18 3.31
C GLN A 52 14.21 5.50 3.51
N ILE A 53 13.32 5.56 2.49
CA ILE A 53 12.05 4.84 2.51
C ILE A 53 12.32 3.33 2.52
N GLU A 54 13.22 2.86 1.68
CA GLU A 54 13.61 1.43 1.65
C GLU A 54 14.13 0.93 3.00
N LYS A 55 14.93 1.76 3.71
CA LYS A 55 15.39 1.40 5.06
C LYS A 55 14.24 1.26 6.03
N HIS A 56 13.29 2.21 6.02
CA HIS A 56 12.11 2.13 6.87
C HIS A 56 11.26 0.91 6.57
N MET A 57 11.09 0.56 5.28
CA MET A 57 10.40 -0.67 4.85
C MET A 57 11.06 -1.90 5.45
N ARG A 58 12.39 -2.03 5.32
CA ARG A 58 13.13 -3.17 5.88
C ARG A 58 13.06 -3.22 7.41
N GLN A 59 13.15 -2.06 8.09
CA GLN A 59 13.03 -1.99 9.55
C GLN A 59 11.62 -2.42 10.01
N CYS A 60 10.57 -1.92 9.35
CA CYS A 60 9.19 -2.33 9.67
C CYS A 60 8.97 -3.81 9.36
N ALA A 61 9.39 -4.29 8.19
CA ALA A 61 9.18 -5.67 7.76
C ALA A 61 9.75 -6.69 8.75
N GLN A 62 10.89 -6.41 9.39
CA GLN A 62 11.43 -7.28 10.44
C GLN A 62 10.43 -7.49 11.58
N ILE A 63 9.79 -6.43 12.04
CA ILE A 63 8.80 -6.51 13.10
C ILE A 63 7.50 -7.17 12.58
N LEU A 64 7.05 -6.83 11.38
CA LEU A 64 5.85 -7.42 10.78
C LEU A 64 5.98 -8.93 10.63
N ASN A 65 7.13 -9.42 10.20
CA ASN A 65 7.40 -10.84 10.04
C ASN A 65 7.36 -11.63 11.36
N GLU A 66 7.71 -10.99 12.49
CA GLU A 66 7.56 -11.59 13.82
C GLU A 66 6.08 -11.75 14.23
N HIS A 67 5.17 -10.97 13.62
CA HIS A 67 3.73 -10.90 13.94
C HIS A 67 2.84 -11.31 12.76
N LYS A 68 3.37 -12.05 11.78
CA LYS A 68 2.70 -12.35 10.50
C LYS A 68 1.34 -13.03 10.65
N ASP A 69 1.16 -13.85 11.67
CA ASP A 69 -0.09 -14.60 11.89
C ASP A 69 -1.30 -13.67 12.12
N ASN A 70 -1.06 -12.44 12.54
CA ASN A 70 -2.08 -11.43 12.77
C ASN A 70 -2.19 -10.39 11.66
N ILE A 71 -1.28 -10.40 10.68
CA ILE A 71 -1.23 -9.41 9.62
C ILE A 71 -1.77 -10.05 8.35
N TYR A 72 -2.93 -9.56 7.90
CA TYR A 72 -3.51 -10.02 6.65
C TYR A 72 -2.80 -9.40 5.45
N LEU A 73 -2.69 -8.07 5.43
CA LEU A 73 -1.99 -7.38 4.35
C LEU A 73 -1.41 -6.02 4.75
N VAL A 74 -0.44 -5.56 3.95
CA VAL A 74 0.11 -4.20 3.98
C VAL A 74 -0.38 -3.46 2.75
N GLN A 75 -1.08 -2.33 2.96
CA GLN A 75 -1.56 -1.44 1.89
C GLN A 75 -0.52 -0.40 1.52
N GLY A 76 -0.30 -0.25 0.22
CA GLY A 76 0.61 0.74 -0.35
C GLY A 76 2.09 0.42 -0.10
N ILE A 77 2.92 1.38 -0.45
CA ILE A 77 4.37 1.29 -0.40
C ILE A 77 4.97 2.49 0.35
N PHE A 78 4.33 2.89 1.45
CA PHE A 78 4.71 3.98 2.37
C PHE A 78 4.57 5.39 1.81
N ILE A 79 4.41 5.59 0.51
CA ILE A 79 4.41 6.89 -0.16
C ILE A 79 3.01 7.39 -0.54
N GLY A 80 2.97 8.67 -0.85
CA GLY A 80 1.77 9.37 -1.30
C GLY A 80 0.97 10.01 -0.18
N ASN A 81 0.07 10.88 -0.56
CA ASN A 81 -0.90 11.45 0.36
C ASN A 81 -1.64 10.31 1.05
N TYR A 82 -1.74 10.39 2.38
CA TYR A 82 -2.41 9.38 3.22
C TYR A 82 -1.85 7.95 3.07
N GLY A 83 -0.66 7.79 2.45
CA GLY A 83 -0.09 6.47 2.11
C GLY A 83 -0.74 5.78 0.91
N GLU A 84 -1.49 6.54 0.09
CA GLU A 84 -2.31 6.02 -1.02
C GLU A 84 -1.57 6.02 -2.37
N MET A 85 -0.28 6.11 -2.39
CA MET A 85 0.57 6.01 -3.59
C MET A 85 0.35 7.12 -4.65
N HIS A 86 -0.41 8.18 -4.33
CA HIS A 86 -0.61 9.32 -5.22
C HIS A 86 0.01 10.60 -4.65
N HIS A 87 0.32 11.57 -5.53
CA HIS A 87 0.94 12.85 -5.14
C HIS A 87 2.24 12.71 -4.34
N SER A 88 2.96 11.62 -4.54
CA SER A 88 4.25 11.38 -3.94
C SER A 88 5.36 12.17 -4.65
N ARG A 89 6.47 12.36 -3.96
CA ARG A 89 7.75 12.77 -4.54
C ARG A 89 8.30 11.70 -5.49
N PHE A 90 8.04 10.43 -5.19
CA PHE A 90 8.48 9.23 -5.92
C PHE A 90 7.30 8.64 -6.69
N SER A 91 6.86 9.33 -7.74
CA SER A 91 5.65 9.00 -8.49
C SER A 91 5.91 8.33 -9.84
N SER A 92 7.15 8.20 -10.28
CA SER A 92 7.46 7.47 -11.51
C SER A 92 7.20 5.97 -11.33
N GLU A 93 6.86 5.29 -12.41
CA GLU A 93 6.62 3.85 -12.40
C GLU A 93 7.86 3.08 -11.90
N GLU A 94 9.06 3.49 -12.33
CA GLU A 94 10.31 2.87 -11.89
C GLU A 94 10.53 2.96 -10.37
N GLU A 95 10.28 4.14 -9.77
CA GLU A 95 10.41 4.36 -8.33
C GLU A 95 9.37 3.55 -7.55
N GLN A 96 8.15 3.47 -8.04
CA GLN A 96 7.10 2.67 -7.41
C GLN A 96 7.41 1.17 -7.48
N ILE A 97 7.89 0.67 -8.61
CA ILE A 97 8.34 -0.71 -8.76
C ILE A 97 9.53 -0.99 -7.82
N GLN A 98 10.51 -0.08 -7.73
CA GLN A 98 11.65 -0.21 -6.83
C GLN A 98 11.19 -0.37 -5.37
N LEU A 99 10.34 0.54 -4.88
CA LEU A 99 9.81 0.49 -3.52
C LEU A 99 8.95 -0.77 -3.27
N PHE A 100 8.11 -1.13 -4.23
CA PHE A 100 7.31 -2.36 -4.17
C PHE A 100 8.22 -3.59 -4.02
N THR A 101 9.22 -3.72 -4.87
CA THR A 101 10.16 -4.85 -4.87
C THR A 101 10.89 -4.97 -3.53
N VAL A 102 11.34 -3.83 -2.97
CA VAL A 102 12.00 -3.82 -1.66
C VAL A 102 11.06 -4.26 -0.55
N LEU A 103 9.83 -3.73 -0.52
CA LEU A 103 8.86 -4.09 0.52
C LEU A 103 8.44 -5.56 0.39
N ARG A 104 8.04 -5.99 -0.81
CA ARG A 104 7.64 -7.40 -1.07
C ARG A 104 8.74 -8.38 -0.69
N GLY A 105 9.98 -8.11 -1.12
CA GLY A 105 11.15 -8.95 -0.82
C GLY A 105 11.59 -8.93 0.65
N SER A 106 11.06 -8.00 1.46
CA SER A 106 11.34 -7.91 2.90
C SER A 106 10.26 -8.54 3.76
N LEU A 107 9.03 -8.66 3.26
CA LEU A 107 7.90 -9.25 3.98
C LEU A 107 7.90 -10.78 3.84
N ASP A 108 7.43 -11.45 4.88
CA ASP A 108 7.13 -12.89 4.84
C ASP A 108 6.06 -13.19 3.77
N ASP A 109 6.17 -14.37 3.13
CA ASP A 109 5.26 -14.78 2.07
C ASP A 109 3.81 -15.02 2.53
N GLU A 110 3.56 -15.09 3.82
CA GLU A 110 2.21 -15.20 4.36
C GLU A 110 1.47 -13.85 4.41
N ILE A 111 2.22 -12.74 4.39
CA ILE A 111 1.65 -11.39 4.40
C ILE A 111 1.36 -10.94 2.97
N TYR A 112 0.11 -10.61 2.67
CA TYR A 112 -0.26 -9.99 1.41
C TYR A 112 0.18 -8.53 1.33
N MET A 113 0.33 -8.03 0.11
CA MET A 113 0.39 -6.60 -0.18
C MET A 113 -0.83 -6.17 -0.99
N ALA A 114 -1.10 -4.87 -1.03
CA ALA A 114 -2.06 -4.30 -1.96
C ALA A 114 -1.55 -2.96 -2.51
N VAL A 115 -1.69 -2.77 -3.82
CA VAL A 115 -1.43 -1.50 -4.51
C VAL A 115 -2.74 -0.80 -4.88
N ARG A 116 -2.70 0.52 -5.07
CA ARG A 116 -3.93 1.31 -5.19
C ARG A 116 -4.67 1.08 -6.50
N THR A 117 -3.96 0.99 -7.61
CA THR A 117 -4.59 0.95 -8.94
C THR A 117 -4.28 -0.33 -9.70
N PRO A 118 -5.20 -0.80 -10.56
CA PRO A 118 -4.93 -1.89 -11.49
C PRO A 118 -3.70 -1.66 -12.38
N ALA A 119 -3.46 -0.42 -12.78
CA ALA A 119 -2.28 -0.06 -13.57
C ALA A 119 -0.98 -0.32 -12.79
N GLN A 120 -0.94 0.05 -11.51
CA GLN A 120 0.22 -0.23 -10.65
C GLN A 120 0.45 -1.73 -10.46
N LEU A 121 -0.63 -2.52 -10.27
CA LEU A 121 -0.50 -3.97 -10.17
C LEU A 121 0.09 -4.58 -11.44
N ARG A 122 -0.41 -4.18 -12.62
CA ARG A 122 0.16 -4.63 -13.89
C ARG A 122 1.62 -4.25 -14.07
N ALA A 123 2.00 -3.04 -13.65
CA ALA A 123 3.39 -2.59 -13.74
C ALA A 123 4.35 -3.45 -12.90
N VAL A 124 3.98 -3.78 -11.66
CA VAL A 124 4.82 -4.65 -10.81
C VAL A 124 4.85 -6.10 -11.31
N LEU A 125 3.74 -6.62 -11.84
CA LEU A 125 3.71 -7.95 -12.47
C LEU A 125 4.62 -7.99 -13.69
N ALA A 126 4.55 -7.00 -14.57
CA ALA A 126 5.39 -6.90 -15.75
C ALA A 126 6.88 -6.81 -15.40
N ALA A 127 7.24 -6.10 -14.34
CA ALA A 127 8.62 -6.01 -13.84
C ALA A 127 9.16 -7.37 -13.40
N ASP A 128 8.31 -8.23 -12.84
CA ASP A 128 8.65 -9.61 -12.46
C ASP A 128 8.45 -10.63 -13.60
N HIS A 129 8.22 -10.17 -14.83
CA HIS A 129 7.96 -11.02 -16.00
C HIS A 129 6.73 -11.93 -15.87
N LEU A 130 5.73 -11.50 -15.12
CA LEU A 130 4.48 -12.20 -14.88
C LEU A 130 3.35 -11.65 -15.76
N ASP A 131 2.40 -12.53 -16.08
CA ASP A 131 1.15 -12.12 -16.76
C ASP A 131 0.18 -11.44 -15.80
N GLU A 132 -0.74 -10.63 -16.34
CA GLU A 132 -1.72 -9.85 -15.57
C GLU A 132 -2.56 -10.71 -14.59
N GLY A 133 -2.83 -11.98 -14.89
CA GLY A 133 -3.57 -12.90 -14.03
C GLY A 133 -2.76 -13.55 -12.90
N GLN A 134 -1.47 -13.26 -12.79
CA GLN A 134 -0.57 -13.94 -11.86
C GLN A 134 -0.32 -13.20 -10.55
N ALA A 135 -1.22 -12.30 -10.15
CA ALA A 135 -1.11 -11.51 -8.91
C ALA A 135 -0.91 -12.37 -7.65
N ALA A 136 -1.46 -13.59 -7.63
CA ALA A 136 -1.28 -14.54 -6.53
C ALA A 136 0.18 -15.00 -6.35
N VAL A 137 0.99 -14.99 -7.41
CA VAL A 137 2.41 -15.36 -7.35
C VAL A 137 3.19 -14.40 -6.46
N ILE A 138 2.90 -13.11 -6.57
CA ILE A 138 3.53 -12.05 -5.77
C ILE A 138 2.70 -11.67 -4.53
N LYS A 139 1.64 -12.42 -4.21
CA LYS A 139 0.79 -12.16 -3.04
C LYS A 139 0.31 -10.71 -2.96
N THR A 140 -0.08 -10.13 -4.10
CA THR A 140 -0.44 -8.70 -4.16
C THR A 140 -1.81 -8.51 -4.79
N GLY A 141 -2.66 -7.80 -4.09
CA GLY A 141 -4.00 -7.42 -4.51
C GLY A 141 -4.15 -5.91 -4.71
N LEU A 142 -5.38 -5.45 -4.58
CA LEU A 142 -5.78 -4.07 -4.84
C LEU A 142 -6.46 -3.44 -3.63
N PHE A 143 -6.31 -2.12 -3.49
CA PHE A 143 -7.16 -1.30 -2.64
C PHE A 143 -7.59 -0.04 -3.40
N ASN A 144 -8.88 0.30 -3.33
CA ASN A 144 -9.45 1.46 -4.00
C ASN A 144 -9.94 2.46 -2.94
N ASP A 145 -9.20 3.53 -2.72
CA ASP A 145 -9.56 4.55 -1.72
C ASP A 145 -10.47 5.66 -2.30
N GLY A 146 -11.15 5.38 -3.39
CA GLY A 146 -12.08 6.30 -4.05
C GLY A 146 -13.37 5.63 -4.51
N ILE A 147 -13.78 4.53 -3.88
CA ILE A 147 -14.96 3.75 -4.29
C ILE A 147 -16.19 4.66 -4.39
N MET A 148 -16.82 4.66 -5.56
CA MET A 148 -18.03 5.42 -5.88
C MET A 148 -17.90 6.96 -5.74
N ALA A 149 -16.70 7.50 -5.61
CA ALA A 149 -16.49 8.92 -5.44
C ALA A 149 -16.59 9.72 -6.75
N SER A 150 -16.34 9.07 -7.88
CA SER A 150 -16.42 9.66 -9.22
C SER A 150 -16.46 8.55 -10.28
N GLU A 151 -16.59 8.94 -11.55
CA GLU A 151 -16.54 7.99 -12.66
C GLU A 151 -15.23 7.18 -12.72
N SER A 152 -14.12 7.77 -12.27
CA SER A 152 -12.81 7.11 -12.23
C SER A 152 -12.42 6.59 -10.84
N ASP A 153 -13.31 6.66 -9.86
CA ASP A 153 -13.01 6.40 -8.45
C ASP A 153 -11.75 7.19 -8.00
N LEU A 154 -11.81 8.52 -8.16
CA LEU A 154 -10.71 9.46 -7.86
C LEU A 154 -9.39 9.08 -8.54
N GLY A 155 -9.46 8.65 -9.79
CA GLY A 155 -8.28 8.31 -10.59
C GLY A 155 -7.73 6.89 -10.35
N THR A 156 -8.46 6.04 -9.67
CA THR A 156 -8.14 4.60 -9.57
C THR A 156 -8.22 3.94 -10.93
N TYR A 157 -9.21 4.30 -11.74
CA TYR A 157 -9.43 3.74 -13.07
C TYR A 157 -9.12 4.78 -14.17
N THR A 158 -8.32 4.37 -15.15
CA THR A 158 -8.10 5.14 -16.39
C THR A 158 -9.11 4.76 -17.48
N ASP A 159 -9.38 3.47 -17.63
CA ASP A 159 -10.47 2.89 -18.42
C ASP A 159 -11.31 2.02 -17.49
N ARG A 160 -12.41 2.59 -16.98
CA ARG A 160 -13.22 1.93 -15.95
C ARG A 160 -13.70 0.55 -16.38
N SER A 161 -14.12 0.37 -17.62
CA SER A 161 -14.64 -0.93 -18.08
C SER A 161 -13.57 -2.01 -18.08
N ARG A 162 -12.40 -1.69 -18.62
CA ARG A 162 -11.24 -2.60 -18.62
C ARG A 162 -10.74 -2.90 -17.21
N GLU A 163 -10.62 -1.86 -16.40
CA GLU A 163 -10.04 -1.97 -15.05
C GLU A 163 -10.96 -2.75 -14.11
N LEU A 164 -12.28 -2.58 -14.21
CA LEU A 164 -13.24 -3.38 -13.45
C LEU A 164 -13.20 -4.85 -13.86
N SER A 165 -13.17 -5.15 -15.18
CA SER A 165 -13.07 -6.53 -15.65
C SER A 165 -11.79 -7.20 -15.13
N TYR A 166 -10.67 -6.49 -15.14
CA TYR A 166 -9.41 -6.98 -14.59
C TYR A 166 -9.50 -7.20 -13.07
N GLN A 167 -10.08 -6.25 -12.34
CA GLN A 167 -10.28 -6.36 -10.90
C GLN A 167 -11.19 -7.54 -10.52
N ASP A 168 -12.26 -7.80 -11.30
CA ASP A 168 -13.16 -8.95 -11.09
C ASP A 168 -12.43 -10.29 -11.21
N GLU A 169 -11.43 -10.38 -12.09
CA GLU A 169 -10.58 -11.58 -12.21
C GLU A 169 -9.58 -11.68 -11.06
N VAL A 170 -8.90 -10.60 -10.73
CA VAL A 170 -7.85 -10.54 -9.70
C VAL A 170 -8.42 -10.84 -8.31
N CYS A 171 -9.60 -10.32 -7.98
CA CYS A 171 -10.24 -10.51 -6.65
C CYS A 171 -10.59 -11.98 -6.33
N LEU A 172 -10.57 -12.87 -7.32
CA LEU A 172 -10.79 -14.30 -7.10
C LEU A 172 -9.55 -15.00 -6.49
N THR A 173 -8.38 -14.37 -6.56
CA THR A 173 -7.11 -15.00 -6.20
C THR A 173 -6.31 -14.24 -5.14
N VAL A 174 -6.53 -12.94 -5.00
CA VAL A 174 -5.83 -12.07 -4.04
C VAL A 174 -6.81 -11.09 -3.38
N PRO A 175 -6.46 -10.51 -2.22
CA PRO A 175 -7.30 -9.52 -1.55
C PRO A 175 -7.63 -8.33 -2.44
N ASN A 176 -8.87 -7.91 -2.40
CA ASN A 176 -9.33 -6.69 -3.05
C ASN A 176 -10.23 -5.93 -2.09
N GLY A 177 -9.90 -4.69 -1.79
CA GLY A 177 -10.60 -3.85 -0.84
C GLY A 177 -10.62 -2.39 -1.25
N GLY A 178 -10.97 -1.55 -0.32
CA GLY A 178 -10.97 -0.10 -0.55
C GLY A 178 -11.86 0.64 0.44
N GLU A 179 -11.95 1.94 0.24
CA GLU A 179 -12.70 2.86 1.09
C GLU A 179 -13.67 3.67 0.24
N VAL A 180 -14.90 3.83 0.74
CA VAL A 180 -15.83 4.83 0.21
C VAL A 180 -15.45 6.19 0.77
N VAL A 181 -15.52 7.23 -0.06
CA VAL A 181 -15.30 8.59 0.41
C VAL A 181 -16.40 9.03 1.38
N SER A 182 -16.08 9.95 2.28
CA SER A 182 -17.05 10.49 3.23
C SER A 182 -18.22 11.16 2.49
N ASP A 183 -19.38 11.17 3.10
CA ASP A 183 -20.65 11.74 2.59
C ASP A 183 -20.57 13.22 2.17
N THR A 184 -19.57 13.95 2.63
CA THR A 184 -19.32 15.32 2.17
C THR A 184 -18.95 15.43 0.69
N VAL A 185 -18.53 14.34 0.06
CA VAL A 185 -18.21 14.31 -1.38
C VAL A 185 -19.42 13.87 -2.23
N TYR A 186 -20.39 13.18 -1.63
CA TYR A 186 -21.59 12.69 -2.34
C TYR A 186 -22.59 13.80 -2.74
N ASN A 187 -22.52 14.97 -2.13
CA ASN A 187 -23.45 16.07 -2.43
C ASN A 187 -23.15 16.79 -3.74
N ASP A 188 -22.05 16.48 -4.41
CA ASP A 188 -21.65 17.08 -5.69
C ASP A 188 -21.87 16.14 -6.89
N VAL A 189 -22.50 14.98 -6.70
CA VAL A 189 -22.81 14.01 -7.75
C VAL A 189 -24.33 13.89 -7.88
N GLU A 190 -24.96 14.92 -8.42
CA GLU A 190 -26.30 14.89 -9.01
C GLU A 190 -26.22 14.82 -10.54
#